data_3e2731a476e0f258f2814a2462b36eb1
#
_entry.id   3e2731a476e0f258f2814a2462b36eb1
#
_cell.length_a   1.000
_cell.length_b   1.000
_cell.length_c   1.000
_cell.angle_alpha   90.00
_cell.angle_beta   90.00
_cell.angle_gamma   90.00
#
_symmetry.space_group_name_H-M   'P 1'
#
loop_
_entity.id
_entity.type
_entity.pdbx_description
1 polymer ?
#
loop_
_entity_poly.entity_id
_entity_poly.type
_entity_poly.pdbx_seq_one_letter_code
_entity_poly.pdbx_strand_id
1 'polypeptide(L)'
;MQHHYFCRMGPHRVLYRTLCRLGDKVIYPILPSFAKPAWNHAAGPKTVFFWAPTIKWALVAAGIADLTRPAHKLSTYQNAALCATGAIWTRYCLVITPVNYYLCSVNFFVMCIGLTQLFRIAFFRYKNPGWEHMHHQELVENS
;
A
#
# COMPACT_ATOMS: atom_id res chain seq x y z
N MET A 1 13.40 -2.15 -27.60
CA MET A 1 14.51 -1.19 -27.47
C MET A 1 14.54 -0.48 -26.10
N GLN A 2 13.97 -1.03 -25.02
CA GLN A 2 13.91 -0.38 -23.68
C GLN A 2 14.68 -1.12 -22.57
N HIS A 3 15.50 -2.14 -22.90
CA HIS A 3 16.25 -2.91 -21.89
C HIS A 3 17.56 -2.25 -21.41
N HIS A 4 17.98 -1.11 -21.97
CA HIS A 4 19.29 -0.54 -21.68
C HIS A 4 19.35 0.59 -20.66
N TYR A 5 18.24 1.21 -20.28
CA TYR A 5 18.31 2.40 -19.42
C TYR A 5 18.42 2.11 -17.92
N PHE A 6 18.06 0.92 -17.45
CA PHE A 6 18.08 0.60 -16.02
C PHE A 6 19.44 0.04 -15.50
N CYS A 7 20.43 -0.10 -16.38
CA CYS A 7 21.67 -0.82 -16.07
C CYS A 7 22.88 0.08 -15.72
N ARG A 8 22.71 1.37 -15.46
CA ARG A 8 23.87 2.29 -15.39
C ARG A 8 24.04 3.04 -14.07
N MET A 9 23.95 2.45 -12.88
CA MET A 9 24.36 3.11 -11.64
C MET A 9 24.83 2.18 -10.51
N GLY A 10 26.11 2.32 -10.04
CA GLY A 10 26.66 1.97 -8.73
C GLY A 10 27.00 0.50 -8.38
N PRO A 11 27.79 0.26 -7.30
CA PRO A 11 28.25 -1.06 -6.86
C PRO A 11 27.14 -2.00 -6.37
N HIS A 12 25.96 -1.50 -6.04
CA HIS A 12 24.77 -2.31 -5.71
C HIS A 12 24.26 -3.20 -6.85
N ARG A 13 24.81 -3.02 -8.06
CA ARG A 13 24.46 -3.78 -9.27
C ARG A 13 24.83 -5.25 -9.22
N VAL A 14 25.94 -5.59 -8.55
CA VAL A 14 26.40 -6.98 -8.50
C VAL A 14 25.41 -7.83 -7.73
N LEU A 15 25.01 -7.38 -6.55
CA LEU A 15 24.03 -8.08 -5.72
C LEU A 15 22.67 -8.23 -6.42
N TYR A 16 22.16 -7.13 -6.99
CA TYR A 16 20.90 -7.16 -7.73
C TYR A 16 20.95 -8.10 -8.95
N ARG A 17 22.05 -8.04 -9.75
CA ARG A 17 22.23 -8.94 -10.89
C ARG A 17 22.33 -10.40 -10.46
N THR A 18 23.00 -10.69 -9.35
CA THR A 18 23.09 -12.04 -8.81
C THR A 18 21.74 -12.56 -8.38
N LEU A 19 20.95 -11.75 -7.67
CA LEU A 19 19.58 -12.09 -7.26
C LEU A 19 18.65 -12.30 -8.47
N CYS A 20 18.73 -11.45 -9.48
CA CYS A 20 17.95 -11.63 -10.71
C CYS A 20 18.34 -12.91 -11.45
N ARG A 21 19.64 -13.20 -11.55
CA ARG A 21 20.15 -14.44 -12.19
C ARG A 21 19.73 -15.69 -11.42
N LEU A 22 19.78 -15.67 -10.09
CA LEU A 22 19.28 -16.76 -9.25
C LEU A 22 17.77 -16.94 -9.43
N GLY A 23 17.00 -15.87 -9.43
CA GLY A 23 15.57 -15.91 -9.72
C GLY A 23 15.28 -16.48 -11.12
N ASP A 24 16.03 -16.06 -12.13
CA ASP A 24 15.87 -16.59 -13.49
C ASP A 24 16.27 -18.07 -13.58
N LYS A 25 17.29 -18.51 -12.85
CA LYS A 25 17.74 -19.90 -12.89
C LYS A 25 16.82 -20.86 -12.13
N VAL A 26 16.22 -20.39 -11.02
CA VAL A 26 15.43 -21.24 -10.12
C VAL A 26 13.92 -21.13 -10.42
N ILE A 27 13.42 -19.92 -10.62
CA ILE A 27 11.98 -19.66 -10.73
C ILE A 27 11.49 -19.73 -12.17
N TYR A 28 12.29 -19.23 -13.13
CA TYR A 28 11.88 -19.16 -14.54
C TYR A 28 11.51 -20.51 -15.17
N PRO A 29 12.24 -21.64 -14.90
CA PRO A 29 11.86 -22.94 -15.45
C PRO A 29 10.57 -23.51 -14.84
N ILE A 30 10.22 -23.10 -13.62
CA ILE A 30 9.05 -23.58 -12.88
C ILE A 30 7.79 -22.78 -13.29
N LEU A 31 7.96 -21.57 -13.87
CA LEU A 31 6.85 -20.71 -14.25
C LEU A 31 6.08 -21.27 -15.44
N PRO A 32 4.74 -21.36 -15.35
CA PRO A 32 3.87 -21.67 -16.49
C PRO A 32 3.98 -20.58 -17.59
N SER A 33 3.70 -20.98 -18.83
CA SER A 33 3.87 -20.13 -20.01
C SER A 33 3.18 -18.77 -19.94
N PHE A 34 2.02 -18.69 -19.29
CA PHE A 34 1.28 -17.43 -19.12
C PHE A 34 1.93 -16.47 -18.09
N ALA A 35 2.74 -16.95 -17.17
CA ALA A 35 3.39 -16.14 -16.14
C ALA A 35 4.76 -15.58 -16.58
N LYS A 36 5.37 -16.15 -17.63
CA LYS A 36 6.66 -15.70 -18.18
C LYS A 36 6.65 -14.23 -18.66
N PRO A 37 5.64 -13.74 -19.38
CA PRO A 37 5.58 -12.32 -19.76
C PRO A 37 5.44 -11.40 -18.54
N ALA A 38 4.70 -11.79 -17.50
CA ALA A 38 4.59 -11.03 -16.26
C ALA A 38 5.92 -10.97 -15.49
N TRP A 39 6.70 -12.06 -15.49
CA TRP A 39 8.02 -12.12 -14.87
C TRP A 39 9.03 -11.14 -15.50
N ASN A 40 8.96 -10.93 -16.80
CA ASN A 40 9.84 -10.04 -17.56
C ASN A 40 9.26 -8.63 -17.77
N HIS A 41 8.07 -8.36 -17.25
CA HIS A 41 7.42 -7.05 -17.39
C HIS A 41 8.17 -5.96 -16.64
N ALA A 42 8.08 -4.70 -17.10
CA ALA A 42 8.71 -3.54 -16.46
C ALA A 42 8.22 -3.30 -15.01
N ALA A 43 7.02 -3.77 -14.67
CA ALA A 43 6.46 -3.78 -13.30
C ALA A 43 6.46 -5.20 -12.70
N GLY A 44 7.30 -6.11 -13.18
CA GLY A 44 7.39 -7.51 -12.74
C GLY A 44 8.16 -7.70 -11.43
N PRO A 45 8.21 -8.96 -10.93
CA PRO A 45 8.82 -9.31 -9.63
C PRO A 45 10.32 -8.97 -9.50
N LYS A 46 10.99 -8.70 -10.60
CA LYS A 46 12.40 -8.26 -10.62
C LYS A 46 12.59 -6.78 -10.30
N THR A 47 11.52 -6.02 -10.14
CA THR A 47 11.59 -4.56 -10.01
C THR A 47 10.99 -4.06 -8.70
N VAL A 48 11.44 -2.88 -8.27
CA VAL A 48 10.87 -2.16 -7.11
C VAL A 48 9.38 -1.87 -7.32
N PHE A 49 8.94 -1.70 -8.58
CA PHE A 49 7.53 -1.45 -8.93
C PHE A 49 6.58 -2.59 -8.54
N PHE A 50 7.09 -3.80 -8.36
CA PHE A 50 6.34 -4.93 -7.83
C PHE A 50 6.40 -4.97 -6.30
N TRP A 51 7.59 -4.83 -5.71
CA TRP A 51 7.79 -4.98 -4.27
C TRP A 51 7.17 -3.83 -3.46
N ALA A 52 7.23 -2.60 -3.96
CA ALA A 52 6.66 -1.45 -3.28
C ALA A 52 5.14 -1.58 -3.05
N PRO A 53 4.31 -1.92 -4.07
CA PRO A 53 2.89 -2.22 -3.84
C PRO A 53 2.66 -3.45 -2.95
N THR A 54 3.51 -4.49 -3.07
CA THR A 54 3.39 -5.71 -2.26
C THR A 54 3.53 -5.41 -0.77
N ILE A 55 4.51 -4.60 -0.38
CA ILE A 55 4.66 -4.15 1.02
C ILE A 55 3.45 -3.31 1.44
N LYS A 56 2.91 -2.49 0.56
CA LYS A 56 1.74 -1.67 0.84
C LYS A 56 0.46 -2.50 1.06
N TRP A 57 0.37 -3.72 0.52
CA TRP A 57 -0.70 -4.66 0.84
C TRP A 57 -0.71 -5.08 2.31
N ALA A 58 0.43 -5.09 3.00
CA ALA A 58 0.47 -5.28 4.45
C ALA A 58 -0.28 -4.16 5.19
N LEU A 59 -0.20 -2.93 4.69
CA LEU A 59 -0.97 -1.79 5.22
C LEU A 59 -2.48 -1.97 4.99
N VAL A 60 -2.88 -2.51 3.83
CA VAL A 60 -4.29 -2.86 3.56
C VAL A 60 -4.78 -3.91 4.55
N ALA A 61 -4.00 -4.97 4.78
CA ALA A 61 -4.33 -6.02 5.73
C ALA A 61 -4.46 -5.47 7.17
N ALA A 62 -3.54 -4.60 7.59
CA ALA A 62 -3.62 -3.91 8.88
C ALA A 62 -4.88 -3.02 8.98
N GLY A 63 -5.22 -2.29 7.91
CA GLY A 63 -6.42 -1.49 7.84
C GLY A 63 -7.71 -2.30 7.93
N ILE A 64 -7.74 -3.48 7.32
CA ILE A 64 -8.86 -4.45 7.45
C ILE A 64 -8.95 -4.96 8.90
N ALA A 65 -7.82 -5.30 9.53
CA ALA A 65 -7.79 -5.69 10.93
C ALA A 65 -8.30 -4.57 11.85
N ASP A 66 -8.02 -3.31 11.54
CA ASP A 66 -8.54 -2.16 12.28
C ASP A 66 -10.06 -1.98 12.14
N LEU A 67 -10.72 -2.62 11.17
CA LEU A 67 -12.20 -2.63 11.09
C LEU A 67 -12.83 -3.36 12.28
N THR A 68 -12.11 -4.28 12.91
CA THR A 68 -12.57 -4.98 14.13
C THR A 68 -12.42 -4.13 15.39
N ARG A 69 -11.61 -3.06 15.35
CA ARG A 69 -11.39 -2.17 16.49
C ARG A 69 -12.58 -1.25 16.72
N PRO A 70 -12.89 -0.91 17.98
CA PRO A 70 -13.94 0.04 18.28
C PRO A 70 -13.59 1.45 17.78
N ALA A 71 -14.61 2.17 17.27
CA ALA A 71 -14.45 3.47 16.59
C ALA A 71 -13.80 4.57 17.47
N HIS A 72 -13.98 4.51 18.79
CA HIS A 72 -13.41 5.48 19.73
C HIS A 72 -11.86 5.39 19.84
N LYS A 73 -11.26 4.25 19.50
CA LYS A 73 -9.79 4.05 19.51
C LYS A 73 -9.12 4.42 18.18
N LEU A 74 -9.88 4.85 17.18
CA LEU A 74 -9.36 5.17 15.86
C LEU A 74 -9.00 6.66 15.76
N SER A 75 -7.81 6.95 15.23
CA SER A 75 -7.38 8.31 14.95
C SER A 75 -8.04 8.86 13.69
N THR A 76 -8.79 9.94 13.81
CA THR A 76 -9.43 10.64 12.67
C THR A 76 -8.37 11.18 11.70
N TYR A 77 -7.30 11.80 12.23
CA TYR A 77 -6.24 12.39 11.42
C TYR A 77 -5.49 11.35 10.60
N GLN A 78 -5.17 10.20 11.21
CA GLN A 78 -4.50 9.10 10.52
C GLN A 78 -5.35 8.55 9.36
N ASN A 79 -6.64 8.30 9.61
CA ASN A 79 -7.54 7.78 8.59
C ASN A 79 -7.82 8.80 7.48
N ALA A 80 -7.92 10.09 7.81
CA ALA A 80 -8.03 11.16 6.83
C ALA A 80 -6.79 11.25 5.93
N ALA A 81 -5.59 11.16 6.51
CA ALA A 81 -4.33 11.14 5.77
C ALA A 81 -4.22 9.91 4.85
N LEU A 82 -4.60 8.72 5.32
CA LEU A 82 -4.63 7.50 4.51
C LEU A 82 -5.61 7.62 3.34
N CYS A 83 -6.80 8.16 3.59
CA CYS A 83 -7.82 8.37 2.56
C CYS A 83 -7.32 9.36 1.49
N ALA A 84 -6.85 10.53 1.89
CA ALA A 84 -6.34 11.55 0.98
C ALA A 84 -5.13 11.04 0.17
N THR A 85 -4.16 10.43 0.83
CA THR A 85 -2.98 9.87 0.18
C THR A 85 -3.37 8.76 -0.80
N GLY A 86 -4.27 7.85 -0.41
CA GLY A 86 -4.77 6.79 -1.26
C GLY A 86 -5.48 7.32 -2.51
N ALA A 87 -6.30 8.38 -2.37
CA ALA A 87 -6.99 9.02 -3.50
C ALA A 87 -6.01 9.66 -4.49
N ILE A 88 -5.05 10.45 -3.98
CA ILE A 88 -4.03 11.11 -4.81
C ILE A 88 -3.19 10.08 -5.56
N TRP A 89 -2.69 9.05 -4.89
CA TRP A 89 -1.86 8.02 -5.51
C TRP A 89 -2.63 7.13 -6.49
N THR A 90 -3.90 6.82 -6.23
CA THR A 90 -4.77 6.10 -7.17
C THR A 90 -4.85 6.85 -8.49
N ARG A 91 -5.14 8.15 -8.44
CA ARG A 91 -5.18 9.00 -9.63
C ARG A 91 -3.81 9.09 -10.31
N TYR A 92 -2.75 9.28 -9.53
CA TYR A 92 -1.40 9.44 -10.07
C TYR A 92 -0.92 8.19 -10.80
N CYS A 93 -1.20 6.99 -10.27
CA CYS A 93 -0.81 5.72 -10.88
C CYS A 93 -1.43 5.48 -12.27
N LEU A 94 -2.54 6.14 -12.59
CA LEU A 94 -3.17 6.06 -13.91
C LEU A 94 -2.54 7.03 -14.92
N VAL A 95 -1.87 8.09 -14.44
CA VAL A 95 -1.27 9.13 -15.28
C VAL A 95 0.19 8.84 -15.61
N ILE A 96 0.91 8.14 -14.70
CA ILE A 96 2.33 7.81 -14.93
C ILE A 96 2.53 6.80 -16.07
N THR A 97 3.63 6.94 -16.78
CA THR A 97 4.02 6.00 -17.84
C THR A 97 5.29 5.24 -17.43
N PRO A 98 5.29 3.89 -17.37
CA PRO A 98 4.18 2.97 -17.66
C PRO A 98 3.13 2.94 -16.55
N VAL A 99 1.84 2.77 -16.93
CA VAL A 99 0.73 2.66 -15.99
C VAL A 99 0.91 1.44 -15.09
N ASN A 100 0.81 1.63 -13.78
CA ASN A 100 0.97 0.56 -12.81
C ASN A 100 -0.37 0.25 -12.13
N TYR A 101 -1.16 -0.62 -12.75
CA TYR A 101 -2.46 -1.05 -12.20
C TYR A 101 -2.35 -1.75 -10.84
N TYR A 102 -1.24 -2.44 -10.58
CA TYR A 102 -1.01 -3.09 -9.29
C TYR A 102 -0.84 -2.07 -8.17
N LEU A 103 -0.06 -1.01 -8.41
CA LEU A 103 0.07 0.11 -7.49
C LEU A 103 -1.24 0.90 -7.36
N CYS A 104 -2.00 1.05 -8.45
CA CYS A 104 -3.31 1.70 -8.44
C CYS A 104 -4.28 0.96 -7.53
N SER A 105 -4.39 -0.37 -7.67
CA SER A 105 -5.33 -1.19 -6.90
C SER A 105 -5.07 -1.08 -5.39
N VAL A 106 -3.83 -1.24 -4.95
CA VAL A 106 -3.50 -1.16 -3.52
C VAL A 106 -3.81 0.21 -2.92
N ASN A 107 -3.56 1.31 -3.66
CA ASN A 107 -3.89 2.66 -3.20
C ASN A 107 -5.40 2.89 -3.14
N PHE A 108 -6.15 2.34 -4.09
CA PHE A 108 -7.61 2.37 -4.08
C PHE A 108 -8.18 1.67 -2.84
N PHE A 109 -7.67 0.48 -2.49
CA PHE A 109 -8.08 -0.21 -1.27
C PHE A 109 -7.74 0.58 0.00
N VAL A 110 -6.56 1.20 0.08
CA VAL A 110 -6.18 2.08 1.20
C VAL A 110 -7.15 3.26 1.33
N MET A 111 -7.53 3.87 0.22
CA MET A 111 -8.54 4.95 0.19
C MET A 111 -9.89 4.45 0.73
N CYS A 112 -10.39 3.32 0.24
CA CYS A 112 -11.68 2.75 0.67
C CYS A 112 -11.69 2.43 2.16
N ILE A 113 -10.61 1.84 2.70
CA ILE A 113 -10.47 1.55 4.13
C ILE A 113 -10.49 2.86 4.93
N GLY A 114 -9.71 3.87 4.52
CA GLY A 114 -9.68 5.18 5.17
C GLY A 114 -11.06 5.85 5.20
N LEU A 115 -11.79 5.82 4.08
CA LEU A 115 -13.17 6.33 4.01
C LEU A 115 -14.11 5.58 4.94
N THR A 116 -14.06 4.26 4.95
CA THR A 116 -14.91 3.42 5.83
C THR A 116 -14.64 3.74 7.30
N GLN A 117 -13.38 3.89 7.69
CA GLN A 117 -13.00 4.24 9.06
C GLN A 117 -13.48 5.65 9.44
N LEU A 118 -13.30 6.62 8.55
CA LEU A 118 -13.81 7.99 8.78
C LEU A 118 -15.33 8.01 8.96
N PHE A 119 -16.05 7.26 8.14
CA PHE A 119 -17.50 7.15 8.25
C PHE A 119 -17.91 6.52 9.58
N ARG A 120 -17.23 5.46 10.03
CA ARG A 120 -17.45 4.83 11.35
C ARG A 120 -17.20 5.81 12.50
N ILE A 121 -16.12 6.58 12.44
CA ILE A 121 -15.79 7.58 13.46
C ILE A 121 -16.88 8.68 13.48
N ALA A 122 -17.28 9.21 12.32
CA ALA A 122 -18.30 10.24 12.21
C ALA A 122 -19.65 9.75 12.76
N PHE A 123 -20.05 8.54 12.39
CA PHE A 123 -21.28 7.92 12.89
C PHE A 123 -21.25 7.69 14.41
N PHE A 124 -20.11 7.25 14.94
CA PHE A 124 -19.94 7.06 16.38
C PHE A 124 -20.06 8.39 17.13
N ARG A 125 -19.41 9.46 16.64
CA ARG A 125 -19.50 10.81 17.23
C ARG A 125 -20.92 11.37 17.17
N TYR A 126 -21.61 11.18 16.05
CA TYR A 126 -23.00 11.59 15.90
C TYR A 126 -23.92 10.91 16.93
N LYS A 127 -23.70 9.62 17.18
CA LYS A 127 -24.51 8.85 18.15
C LYS A 127 -24.17 9.16 19.61
N ASN A 128 -22.93 9.58 19.90
CA ASN A 128 -22.42 9.84 21.26
C ASN A 128 -21.81 11.25 21.38
N PRO A 129 -22.64 12.32 21.40
CA PRO A 129 -22.12 13.70 21.36
C PRO A 129 -21.33 14.16 22.59
N GLY A 130 -21.30 13.42 23.68
CA GLY A 130 -20.55 13.77 24.91
C GLY A 130 -19.25 13.01 25.12
N TRP A 131 -18.90 12.09 24.24
CA TRP A 131 -17.77 11.18 24.46
C TRP A 131 -16.39 11.87 24.46
N GLU A 132 -16.21 12.96 23.73
CA GLU A 132 -14.94 13.70 23.69
C GLU A 132 -14.59 14.32 25.06
N HIS A 133 -15.59 14.82 25.76
CA HIS A 133 -15.41 15.39 27.12
C HIS A 133 -15.04 14.32 28.15
N MET A 134 -15.64 13.14 28.08
CA MET A 134 -15.35 12.03 28.98
C MET A 134 -13.92 11.49 28.77
N HIS A 135 -13.51 11.33 27.52
CA HIS A 135 -12.17 10.85 27.22
C HIS A 135 -11.07 11.83 27.62
N HIS A 136 -11.35 13.13 27.54
CA HIS A 136 -10.41 14.16 27.99
C HIS A 136 -10.26 14.15 29.52
N GLN A 137 -11.33 13.89 30.25
CA GLN A 137 -11.30 13.73 31.70
C GLN A 137 -10.51 12.50 32.15
N GLU A 138 -10.71 11.34 31.50
CA GLU A 138 -9.93 10.13 31.79
C GLU A 138 -8.42 10.31 31.54
N LEU A 139 -8.03 11.06 30.52
CA LEU A 139 -6.62 11.33 30.22
C LEU A 139 -6.01 12.27 31.27
N VAL A 140 -6.76 13.23 31.79
CA VAL A 140 -6.29 14.16 32.83
C VAL A 140 -6.21 13.45 34.20
N GLU A 141 -7.14 12.55 34.51
CA GLU A 141 -7.17 11.80 35.76
C GLU A 141 -6.05 10.73 35.86
N ASN A 142 -5.62 10.19 34.72
CA ASN A 142 -4.54 9.18 34.65
C ASN A 142 -3.14 9.77 34.40
N SER A 143 -2.99 11.10 34.36
CA SER A 143 -1.75 11.85 34.18
C SER A 143 -1.19 12.34 35.53
#